data_6b2901b2e00053345182b8cfd267e54d
#
_entry.id   6b2901b2e00053345182b8cfd267e54d
#
_cell.length_a   1.000
_cell.length_b   1.000
_cell.length_c   1.000
_cell.angle_alpha   90.00
_cell.angle_beta   90.00
_cell.angle_gamma   90.00
#
_symmetry.space_group_name_H-M   'P 1'
#
loop_
_entity.id
_entity.type
_entity.pdbx_description
1 polymer ?
#
loop_
_entity_poly.entity_id
_entity_poly.type
_entity_poly.pdbx_seq_one_letter_code
_entity_poly.pdbx_strand_id
1 'polypeptide(L)'
;MIVIGFQWPPRHDNAVGVIQDGKLVFAIEEERLTRHKHSPGEPPLNALKQAFKFLMDRGVRPKDVEAFAVNWDPRLQGADAVGTFESALKVSITYQTIGVKELFLNAWSLARLDHAMPAKRLIRKAIRDLGEEVPQDIRVYLVRHHVAHAATAYYFSGFDSAAVITIDGSGEYEATVIWRARDGEFEPVLSMYTSYG
;
A
#
# COMPACT_ATOMS: atom_id res chain seq x y z
N MET A 1 -5.55 7.25 17.69
CA MET A 1 -5.74 6.50 16.42
C MET A 1 -4.40 6.21 15.78
N ILE A 2 -4.10 4.93 15.49
CA ILE A 2 -2.84 4.52 14.84
C ILE A 2 -3.16 3.78 13.55
N VAL A 3 -2.61 4.26 12.44
CA VAL A 3 -2.76 3.67 11.11
C VAL A 3 -1.38 3.43 10.51
N ILE A 4 -1.17 2.25 9.92
CA ILE A 4 0.04 1.93 9.17
C ILE A 4 -0.30 1.86 7.69
N GLY A 5 0.29 2.75 6.89
CA GLY A 5 0.20 2.74 5.43
C GLY A 5 1.42 2.06 4.82
N PHE A 6 1.23 1.30 3.72
CA PHE A 6 2.35 0.71 2.99
C PHE A 6 2.02 0.45 1.53
N GLN A 7 3.09 0.37 0.72
CA GLN A 7 3.00 0.03 -0.69
C GLN A 7 2.56 -1.42 -0.88
N TRP A 8 1.47 -1.63 -1.62
CA TRP A 8 0.99 -2.93 -2.04
C TRP A 8 0.16 -2.83 -3.34
N PRO A 9 0.32 -3.69 -4.34
CA PRO A 9 1.31 -4.78 -4.43
C PRO A 9 2.75 -4.26 -4.48
N PRO A 10 3.75 -5.10 -4.14
CA PRO A 10 5.15 -4.67 -4.15
C PRO A 10 5.62 -4.52 -5.60
N ARG A 11 5.75 -3.29 -6.07
CA ARG A 11 6.27 -2.96 -7.40
C ARG A 11 7.70 -2.44 -7.29
N HIS A 12 7.86 -1.19 -6.89
CA HIS A 12 9.12 -0.50 -6.65
C HIS A 12 8.90 0.57 -5.57
N ASP A 13 9.97 1.06 -4.97
CA ASP A 13 9.96 2.09 -3.93
C ASP A 13 9.03 1.71 -2.75
N ASN A 14 9.11 0.42 -2.37
CA ASN A 14 8.25 -0.13 -1.33
C ASN A 14 8.58 0.50 0.02
N ALA A 15 7.58 1.09 0.67
CA ALA A 15 7.75 1.87 1.89
C ALA A 15 6.61 1.62 2.88
N VAL A 16 6.85 1.99 4.14
CA VAL A 16 5.87 1.95 5.22
C VAL A 16 5.87 3.29 5.94
N GLY A 17 4.69 3.81 6.24
CA GLY A 17 4.49 4.99 7.08
C GLY A 17 3.55 4.69 8.24
N VAL A 18 3.78 5.33 9.39
CA VAL A 18 2.90 5.26 10.57
C VAL A 18 2.33 6.63 10.85
N ILE A 19 1.02 6.71 10.89
CA ILE A 19 0.28 7.90 11.31
C ILE A 19 -0.30 7.63 12.69
N GLN A 20 0.00 8.51 13.63
CA GLN A 20 -0.58 8.51 14.96
C GLN A 20 -1.25 9.85 15.23
N ASP A 21 -2.54 9.83 15.55
CA ASP A 21 -3.34 11.02 15.87
C ASP A 21 -3.22 12.13 14.81
N GLY A 22 -3.29 11.73 13.54
CA GLY A 22 -3.22 12.63 12.39
C GLY A 22 -1.81 13.09 12.01
N LYS A 23 -0.75 12.61 12.69
CA LYS A 23 0.64 12.99 12.41
C LYS A 23 1.45 11.81 11.90
N LEU A 24 2.25 12.04 10.86
CA LEU A 24 3.26 11.08 10.43
C LEU A 24 4.37 11.03 11.50
N VAL A 25 4.50 9.89 12.17
CA VAL A 25 5.46 9.69 13.26
C VAL A 25 6.64 8.79 12.87
N PHE A 26 6.48 8.00 11.79
CA PHE A 26 7.53 7.13 11.28
C PHE A 26 7.32 6.89 9.79
N ALA A 27 8.42 6.81 9.03
CA ALA A 27 8.42 6.34 7.65
C ALA A 27 9.77 5.72 7.31
N ILE A 28 9.74 4.63 6.53
CA ILE A 28 10.95 3.97 6.03
C ILE A 28 10.68 3.22 4.73
N GLU A 29 11.65 3.25 3.84
CA GLU A 29 11.66 2.46 2.62
C GLU A 29 12.31 1.10 2.86
N GLU A 30 11.80 0.05 2.20
CA GLU A 30 12.36 -1.30 2.27
C GLU A 30 13.81 -1.34 1.79
N GLU A 31 14.14 -0.57 0.75
CA GLU A 31 15.51 -0.47 0.21
C GLU A 31 16.56 -0.03 1.22
N ARG A 32 16.18 0.76 2.24
CA ARG A 32 17.10 1.18 3.31
C ARG A 32 17.56 0.01 4.17
N LEU A 33 16.74 -1.04 4.23
CA LEU A 33 16.95 -2.23 5.04
C LEU A 33 17.55 -3.37 4.23
N THR A 34 17.10 -3.57 3.00
CA THR A 34 17.59 -4.64 2.10
C THR A 34 18.83 -4.23 1.33
N ARG A 35 19.09 -2.92 1.21
CA ARG A 35 20.16 -2.35 0.38
C ARG A 35 19.99 -2.65 -1.13
N HIS A 36 18.79 -3.01 -1.52
CA HIS A 36 18.43 -3.22 -2.90
C HIS A 36 17.65 -2.00 -3.40
N LYS A 37 18.28 -1.22 -4.27
CA LYS A 37 17.75 0.05 -4.77
C LYS A 37 16.36 -0.12 -5.41
N HIS A 38 15.41 0.72 -5.02
CA HIS A 38 14.01 0.68 -5.41
C HIS A 38 13.24 -0.59 -4.95
N SER A 39 13.88 -1.55 -4.28
CA SER A 39 13.27 -2.81 -3.79
C SER A 39 12.23 -3.42 -4.77
N PRO A 40 12.55 -3.61 -6.07
CA PRO A 40 11.58 -4.01 -7.07
C PRO A 40 11.02 -5.42 -6.76
N GLY A 41 9.69 -5.50 -6.62
CA GLY A 41 9.02 -6.76 -6.31
C GLY A 41 9.21 -7.27 -4.88
N GLU A 42 9.98 -6.59 -4.04
CA GLU A 42 10.20 -6.97 -2.65
C GLU A 42 9.05 -6.46 -1.76
N PRO A 43 8.31 -7.35 -1.07
CA PRO A 43 7.31 -6.88 -0.12
C PRO A 43 7.96 -6.05 1.00
N PRO A 44 7.31 -4.98 1.50
CA PRO A 44 7.85 -4.12 2.55
C PRO A 44 7.81 -4.81 3.93
N LEU A 45 8.34 -6.03 4.01
CA LEU A 45 8.30 -6.87 5.21
C LEU A 45 9.22 -6.33 6.31
N ASN A 46 10.45 -5.94 5.94
CA ASN A 46 11.40 -5.41 6.92
C ASN A 46 10.98 -4.01 7.37
N ALA A 47 10.46 -3.20 6.46
CA ALA A 47 9.90 -1.89 6.78
C ALA A 47 8.70 -2.01 7.75
N LEU A 48 7.78 -2.97 7.53
CA LEU A 48 6.69 -3.27 8.48
C LEU A 48 7.21 -3.71 9.85
N LYS A 49 8.23 -4.58 9.90
CA LYS A 49 8.85 -4.97 11.17
C LYS A 49 9.47 -3.78 11.89
N GLN A 50 10.10 -2.87 11.18
CA GLN A 50 10.66 -1.64 11.78
C GLN A 50 9.55 -0.71 12.30
N ALA A 51 8.46 -0.56 11.57
CA ALA A 51 7.30 0.22 12.02
C ALA A 51 6.71 -0.36 13.32
N PHE A 52 6.54 -1.68 13.41
CA PHE A 52 6.09 -2.32 14.64
C PHE A 52 7.10 -2.17 15.80
N LYS A 53 8.40 -2.33 15.55
CA LYS A 53 9.43 -2.09 16.58
C LYS A 53 9.38 -0.66 17.10
N PHE A 54 9.30 0.32 16.19
CA PHE A 54 9.15 1.73 16.55
C PHE A 54 7.95 1.99 17.47
N LEU A 55 6.82 1.34 17.20
CA LEU A 55 5.61 1.43 18.02
C LEU A 55 5.79 0.71 19.37
N MET A 56 6.37 -0.50 19.37
CA MET A 56 6.61 -1.29 20.58
C MET A 56 7.56 -0.61 21.55
N ASP A 57 8.61 0.07 21.04
CA ASP A 57 9.52 0.89 21.86
C ASP A 57 8.81 2.05 22.58
N ARG A 58 7.58 2.37 22.14
CA ARG A 58 6.69 3.40 22.72
C ARG A 58 5.50 2.80 23.48
N GLY A 59 5.57 1.50 23.76
CA GLY A 59 4.54 0.80 24.52
C GLY A 59 3.27 0.41 23.73
N VAL A 60 3.27 0.62 22.41
CA VAL A 60 2.15 0.27 21.53
C VAL A 60 2.37 -1.13 20.94
N ARG A 61 1.44 -2.02 21.11
CA ARG A 61 1.49 -3.40 20.57
C ARG A 61 0.80 -3.51 19.21
N PRO A 62 1.11 -4.55 18.40
CA PRO A 62 0.45 -4.74 17.11
C PRO A 62 -1.09 -4.75 17.17
N LYS A 63 -1.68 -5.22 18.27
CA LYS A 63 -3.14 -5.23 18.51
C LYS A 63 -3.75 -3.83 18.69
N ASP A 64 -2.92 -2.84 19.03
CA ASP A 64 -3.35 -1.46 19.25
C ASP A 64 -3.36 -0.64 17.94
N VAL A 65 -2.90 -1.23 16.83
CA VAL A 65 -3.00 -0.65 15.49
C VAL A 65 -4.43 -0.80 15.00
N GLU A 66 -5.10 0.32 14.79
CA GLU A 66 -6.53 0.34 14.46
C GLU A 66 -6.80 -0.09 13.01
N ALA A 67 -5.91 0.27 12.10
CA ALA A 67 -6.06 -0.04 10.68
C ALA A 67 -4.74 -0.02 9.92
N PHE A 68 -4.80 -0.66 8.76
CA PHE A 68 -3.77 -0.59 7.73
C PHE A 68 -4.36 -0.01 6.47
N ALA A 69 -3.55 0.69 5.68
CA ALA A 69 -3.94 1.20 4.38
C ALA A 69 -2.91 0.79 3.32
N VAL A 70 -3.39 0.40 2.15
CA VAL A 70 -2.54 0.12 0.99
C VAL A 70 -2.96 0.98 -0.18
N ASN A 71 -2.01 1.44 -0.96
CA ASN A 71 -2.19 2.43 -2.03
C ASN A 71 -2.59 1.83 -3.37
N TRP A 72 -3.38 0.76 -3.36
CA TRP A 72 -3.91 0.11 -4.56
C TRP A 72 -5.24 -0.58 -4.28
N ASP A 73 -6.22 -0.34 -5.15
CA ASP A 73 -7.50 -1.02 -5.12
C ASP A 73 -7.71 -1.88 -6.37
N PRO A 74 -7.39 -3.17 -6.34
CA PRO A 74 -7.50 -4.05 -7.50
C PRO A 74 -8.94 -4.20 -8.02
N ARG A 75 -9.95 -3.84 -7.25
CA ARG A 75 -11.36 -3.88 -7.67
C ARG A 75 -11.64 -2.86 -8.78
N LEU A 76 -10.82 -1.83 -8.89
CA LEU A 76 -10.98 -0.74 -9.87
C LEU A 76 -10.32 -1.06 -11.23
N GLN A 77 -9.54 -2.13 -11.33
CA GLN A 77 -8.86 -2.50 -12.57
C GLN A 77 -9.76 -3.16 -13.63
N GLY A 78 -11.04 -3.36 -13.35
CA GLY A 78 -12.02 -3.92 -14.30
C GLY A 78 -11.68 -5.34 -14.76
N ALA A 79 -11.88 -5.64 -16.06
CA ALA A 79 -11.59 -6.94 -16.66
C ALA A 79 -10.09 -7.29 -16.71
N ASP A 80 -9.20 -6.35 -16.38
CA ASP A 80 -7.74 -6.53 -16.37
C ASP A 80 -7.17 -7.21 -15.11
N ALA A 81 -8.02 -7.88 -14.33
CA ALA A 81 -7.55 -8.77 -13.26
C ALA A 81 -6.54 -9.81 -13.79
N VAL A 82 -6.65 -10.20 -15.06
CA VAL A 82 -5.71 -11.08 -15.77
C VAL A 82 -4.37 -10.36 -15.98
N GLY A 83 -4.37 -9.09 -16.43
CA GLY A 83 -3.14 -8.31 -16.63
C GLY A 83 -2.41 -8.03 -15.32
N THR A 84 -3.14 -7.83 -14.22
CA THR A 84 -2.53 -7.69 -12.89
C THR A 84 -1.89 -8.99 -12.43
N PHE A 85 -2.50 -10.14 -12.73
CA PHE A 85 -1.94 -11.46 -12.45
C PHE A 85 -0.69 -11.71 -13.29
N GLU A 86 -0.72 -11.41 -14.59
CA GLU A 86 0.45 -11.51 -15.47
C GLU A 86 1.59 -10.60 -15.03
N SER A 87 1.30 -9.37 -14.62
CA SER A 87 2.31 -8.43 -14.14
C SER A 87 2.93 -8.91 -12.82
N ALA A 88 2.11 -9.40 -11.88
CA ALA A 88 2.58 -9.99 -10.63
C ALA A 88 3.41 -11.25 -10.88
N LEU A 89 3.02 -12.08 -11.85
CA LEU A 89 3.74 -13.27 -12.26
C LEU A 89 5.09 -12.92 -12.90
N LYS A 90 5.13 -11.93 -13.81
CA LYS A 90 6.35 -11.46 -14.45
C LYS A 90 7.34 -10.91 -13.42
N VAL A 91 6.87 -10.07 -12.49
CA VAL A 91 7.70 -9.54 -11.40
C VAL A 91 8.22 -10.67 -10.53
N SER A 92 7.38 -11.61 -10.14
CA SER A 92 7.74 -12.76 -9.32
C SER A 92 8.79 -13.67 -10.00
N ILE A 93 8.61 -13.96 -11.29
CA ILE A 93 9.56 -14.77 -12.06
C ILE A 93 10.88 -14.03 -12.27
N THR A 94 10.83 -12.73 -12.59
CA THR A 94 12.02 -11.93 -12.90
C THR A 94 12.90 -11.75 -11.67
N TYR A 95 12.32 -11.57 -10.49
CA TYR A 95 13.06 -11.25 -9.26
C TYR A 95 13.15 -12.42 -8.26
N GLN A 96 12.55 -13.58 -8.56
CA GLN A 96 12.52 -14.78 -7.68
C GLN A 96 12.03 -14.48 -6.24
N THR A 97 11.24 -13.44 -6.07
CA THR A 97 10.90 -12.89 -4.76
C THR A 97 9.66 -13.50 -4.13
N ILE A 98 8.81 -14.16 -4.92
CA ILE A 98 7.59 -14.81 -4.43
C ILE A 98 7.62 -16.30 -4.83
N GLY A 99 7.48 -17.18 -3.84
CA GLY A 99 7.37 -18.61 -4.11
C GLY A 99 6.09 -18.96 -4.88
N VAL A 100 6.11 -20.02 -5.69
CA VAL A 100 4.96 -20.51 -6.47
C VAL A 100 3.71 -20.67 -5.58
N LYS A 101 3.88 -21.04 -4.32
CA LYS A 101 2.79 -21.18 -3.34
C LYS A 101 2.13 -19.82 -3.02
N GLU A 102 2.91 -18.77 -2.88
CA GLU A 102 2.38 -17.40 -2.62
C GLU A 102 1.72 -16.80 -3.85
N LEU A 103 2.24 -17.10 -5.03
CA LEU A 103 1.61 -16.76 -6.29
C LEU A 103 0.22 -17.40 -6.43
N PHE A 104 0.10 -18.69 -6.12
CA PHE A 104 -1.18 -19.41 -6.11
C PHE A 104 -2.15 -18.85 -5.07
N LEU A 105 -1.65 -18.50 -3.88
CA LEU A 105 -2.46 -17.93 -2.81
C LEU A 105 -2.93 -16.51 -3.15
N ASN A 106 -2.14 -15.74 -3.88
CA ASN A 106 -2.54 -14.41 -4.37
C ASN A 106 -3.59 -14.52 -5.48
N ALA A 107 -3.41 -15.43 -6.44
CA ALA A 107 -4.43 -15.73 -7.46
C ALA A 107 -5.75 -16.21 -6.85
N TRP A 108 -5.68 -17.06 -5.82
CA TRP A 108 -6.85 -17.54 -5.09
C TRP A 108 -7.56 -16.42 -4.31
N SER A 109 -6.85 -15.44 -3.80
CA SER A 109 -7.46 -14.30 -3.09
C SER A 109 -8.19 -13.35 -4.03
N LEU A 110 -7.69 -13.18 -5.25
CA LEU A 110 -8.38 -12.45 -6.31
C LEU A 110 -9.71 -13.15 -6.70
N ALA A 111 -9.71 -14.48 -6.74
CA ALA A 111 -10.91 -15.27 -7.05
C ALA A 111 -11.95 -15.29 -5.91
N ARG A 112 -11.58 -14.97 -4.67
CA ARG A 112 -12.46 -15.05 -3.49
C ARG A 112 -12.95 -13.72 -2.92
N LEU A 113 -12.88 -12.64 -3.67
CA LEU A 113 -13.39 -11.32 -3.27
C LEU A 113 -12.71 -10.65 -2.05
N ASP A 114 -11.74 -11.27 -1.38
CA ASP A 114 -10.93 -10.59 -0.33
C ASP A 114 -9.62 -10.08 -0.93
N HIS A 115 -9.72 -8.96 -1.62
CA HIS A 115 -8.58 -8.29 -2.25
C HIS A 115 -7.52 -7.79 -1.24
N ALA A 116 -7.88 -7.69 0.05
CA ALA A 116 -6.96 -7.33 1.12
C ALA A 116 -6.17 -8.52 1.68
N MET A 117 -6.54 -9.77 1.34
CA MET A 117 -5.94 -10.97 1.92
C MET A 117 -4.42 -11.06 1.76
N PRO A 118 -3.81 -10.72 0.60
CA PRO A 118 -2.35 -10.74 0.48
C PRO A 118 -1.66 -9.77 1.44
N ALA A 119 -2.18 -8.55 1.55
CA ALA A 119 -1.68 -7.54 2.49
C ALA A 119 -1.83 -8.01 3.95
N LYS A 120 -2.98 -8.58 4.31
CA LYS A 120 -3.22 -9.18 5.64
C LYS A 120 -2.21 -10.29 5.97
N ARG A 121 -1.82 -11.10 4.96
CA ARG A 121 -0.80 -12.15 5.16
C ARG A 121 0.57 -11.55 5.45
N LEU A 122 0.96 -10.50 4.73
CA LEU A 122 2.22 -9.80 4.96
C LEU A 122 2.27 -9.21 6.37
N ILE A 123 1.20 -8.54 6.80
CA ILE A 123 1.06 -7.98 8.16
C ILE A 123 1.20 -9.09 9.21
N ARG A 124 0.45 -10.19 9.06
CA ARG A 124 0.54 -11.34 9.97
C ARG A 124 1.94 -11.93 10.02
N LYS A 125 2.62 -12.00 8.87
CA LYS A 125 4.00 -12.47 8.82
C LYS A 125 4.93 -11.53 9.58
N ALA A 126 4.83 -10.22 9.37
CA ALA A 126 5.65 -9.23 10.06
C ALA A 126 5.52 -9.34 11.60
N ILE A 127 4.27 -9.49 12.09
CA ILE A 127 3.97 -9.63 13.51
C ILE A 127 4.55 -10.93 14.08
N ARG A 128 4.36 -12.07 13.39
CA ARG A 128 4.92 -13.37 13.83
C ARG A 128 6.44 -13.36 13.85
N ASP A 129 7.09 -12.76 12.85
CA ASP A 129 8.55 -12.68 12.77
C ASP A 129 9.14 -11.86 13.95
N LEU A 130 8.33 -11.05 14.62
CA LEU A 130 8.68 -10.30 15.83
C LEU A 130 8.36 -11.07 17.14
N GLY A 131 7.75 -12.25 17.05
CA GLY A 131 7.34 -13.03 18.21
C GLY A 131 6.08 -12.48 18.91
N GLU A 132 5.35 -11.59 18.27
CA GLU A 132 4.14 -10.96 18.82
C GLU A 132 2.87 -11.75 18.46
N GLU A 133 1.84 -11.58 19.31
CA GLU A 133 0.54 -12.14 19.05
C GLU A 133 -0.16 -11.45 17.88
N VAL A 134 -0.66 -12.25 16.94
CA VAL A 134 -1.38 -11.75 15.77
C VAL A 134 -2.82 -11.44 16.13
N PRO A 135 -3.31 -10.20 15.94
CA PRO A 135 -4.70 -9.86 16.15
C PRO A 135 -5.64 -10.74 15.32
N GLN A 136 -6.79 -11.10 15.89
CA GLN A 136 -7.82 -11.89 15.17
C GLN A 136 -8.36 -11.12 13.97
N ASP A 137 -8.67 -9.84 14.17
CA ASP A 137 -9.10 -8.94 13.09
C ASP A 137 -7.97 -7.99 12.69
N ILE A 138 -7.70 -7.94 11.39
CA ILE A 138 -6.77 -7.00 10.76
C ILE A 138 -7.57 -6.23 9.71
N ARG A 139 -7.88 -4.98 10.02
CA ARG A 139 -8.61 -4.09 9.14
C ARG A 139 -7.65 -3.49 8.12
N VAL A 140 -7.88 -3.74 6.83
CA VAL A 140 -7.08 -3.19 5.73
C VAL A 140 -7.97 -2.40 4.78
N TYR A 141 -7.62 -1.15 4.54
CA TYR A 141 -8.26 -0.27 3.56
C TYR A 141 -7.46 -0.31 2.26
N LEU A 142 -8.18 -0.56 1.17
CA LEU A 142 -7.65 -0.46 -0.19
C LEU A 142 -7.90 0.97 -0.66
N VAL A 143 -6.84 1.74 -0.85
CA VAL A 143 -6.91 3.14 -1.24
C VAL A 143 -6.53 3.25 -2.70
N ARG A 144 -7.37 3.91 -3.50
CA ARG A 144 -7.09 4.20 -4.92
C ARG A 144 -5.74 4.91 -5.06
N HIS A 145 -4.92 4.49 -6.00
CA HIS A 145 -3.55 4.95 -6.17
C HIS A 145 -3.43 6.48 -6.27
N HIS A 146 -4.19 7.10 -7.16
CA HIS A 146 -4.18 8.56 -7.31
C HIS A 146 -4.76 9.30 -6.10
N VAL A 147 -5.65 8.68 -5.32
CA VAL A 147 -6.11 9.25 -4.03
C VAL A 147 -4.97 9.25 -3.00
N ALA A 148 -4.16 8.19 -2.96
CA ALA A 148 -3.00 8.14 -2.07
C ALA A 148 -1.97 9.24 -2.40
N HIS A 149 -1.70 9.48 -3.69
CA HIS A 149 -0.86 10.61 -4.14
C HIS A 149 -1.48 11.96 -3.77
N ALA A 150 -2.77 12.16 -4.03
CA ALA A 150 -3.46 13.40 -3.71
C ALA A 150 -3.45 13.68 -2.21
N ALA A 151 -3.70 12.67 -1.39
CA ALA A 151 -3.65 12.78 0.07
C ALA A 151 -2.26 13.18 0.56
N THR A 152 -1.20 12.58 0.01
CA THR A 152 0.17 12.95 0.34
C THR A 152 0.45 14.41 0.02
N ALA A 153 0.07 14.89 -1.15
CA ALA A 153 0.26 16.29 -1.53
C ALA A 153 -0.56 17.24 -0.66
N TYR A 154 -1.84 16.93 -0.43
CA TYR A 154 -2.77 17.81 0.26
C TYR A 154 -2.48 17.94 1.76
N TYR A 155 -2.35 16.80 2.47
CA TYR A 155 -2.19 16.84 3.94
C TYR A 155 -0.83 17.40 4.38
N PHE A 156 0.18 17.39 3.53
CA PHE A 156 1.47 18.03 3.82
C PHE A 156 1.60 19.45 3.28
N SER A 157 0.62 19.96 2.51
CA SER A 157 0.65 21.30 1.94
C SER A 157 0.34 22.42 2.94
N GLY A 158 -0.46 22.09 3.98
CA GLY A 158 -0.99 23.08 4.93
C GLY A 158 -2.17 23.89 4.38
N PHE A 159 -2.72 23.56 3.20
CA PHE A 159 -3.89 24.22 2.64
C PHE A 159 -5.20 23.62 3.16
N ASP A 160 -6.18 24.42 3.54
CA ASP A 160 -7.53 23.96 3.88
C ASP A 160 -8.33 23.56 2.63
N SER A 161 -8.03 24.20 1.50
CA SER A 161 -8.62 23.89 0.19
C SER A 161 -7.59 24.06 -0.91
N ALA A 162 -7.52 23.11 -1.84
CA ALA A 162 -6.54 23.11 -2.92
C ALA A 162 -7.06 22.44 -4.19
N ALA A 163 -6.51 22.86 -5.33
CA ALA A 163 -6.47 22.03 -6.52
C ALA A 163 -5.23 21.13 -6.40
N VAL A 164 -5.43 19.81 -6.47
CA VAL A 164 -4.33 18.84 -6.45
C VAL A 164 -4.23 18.18 -7.82
N ILE A 165 -3.03 18.10 -8.36
CA ILE A 165 -2.76 17.42 -9.62
C ILE A 165 -1.87 16.21 -9.32
N THR A 166 -2.34 15.03 -9.69
CA THR A 166 -1.57 13.79 -9.60
C THR A 166 -1.23 13.30 -10.99
N ILE A 167 0.06 13.10 -11.27
CA ILE A 167 0.58 12.63 -12.56
C ILE A 167 1.47 11.44 -12.27
N ASP A 168 1.16 10.30 -12.89
CA ASP A 168 1.93 9.07 -12.76
C ASP A 168 1.91 8.29 -14.08
N GLY A 169 2.77 7.28 -14.19
CA GLY A 169 2.79 6.36 -15.32
C GLY A 169 1.50 5.57 -15.45
N SER A 170 0.98 5.05 -14.34
CA SER A 170 -0.34 4.42 -14.26
C SER A 170 -0.78 4.21 -12.82
N GLY A 171 -2.04 4.51 -12.51
CA GLY A 171 -2.79 3.99 -11.37
C GLY A 171 -3.54 2.71 -11.74
N GLU A 172 -4.68 2.46 -11.09
CA GLU A 172 -5.56 1.34 -11.44
C GLU A 172 -6.08 1.45 -12.89
N TYR A 173 -6.41 2.65 -13.32
CA TYR A 173 -6.91 2.96 -14.68
C TYR A 173 -6.61 4.39 -15.13
N GLU A 174 -6.00 5.22 -14.29
CA GLU A 174 -5.72 6.62 -14.55
C GLU A 174 -4.22 6.89 -14.58
N ALA A 175 -3.80 7.89 -15.36
CA ALA A 175 -2.45 8.40 -15.41
C ALA A 175 -2.34 9.81 -14.82
N THR A 176 -3.39 10.61 -14.99
CA THR A 176 -3.43 11.98 -14.47
C THR A 176 -4.81 12.28 -13.93
N VAL A 177 -4.88 12.85 -12.73
CA VAL A 177 -6.14 13.32 -12.15
C VAL A 177 -5.96 14.71 -11.56
N ILE A 178 -6.92 15.58 -11.85
CA ILE A 178 -7.06 16.88 -11.20
C ILE A 178 -8.18 16.76 -10.16
N TRP A 179 -7.87 17.12 -8.93
CA TRP A 179 -8.76 17.01 -7.78
C TRP A 179 -9.12 18.37 -7.23
N ARG A 180 -10.35 18.51 -6.77
CA ARG A 180 -10.71 19.50 -5.75
C ARG A 180 -10.55 18.83 -4.39
N ALA A 181 -9.62 19.32 -3.57
CA ALA A 181 -9.41 18.85 -2.21
C ALA A 181 -9.89 19.90 -1.21
N ARG A 182 -10.75 19.49 -0.29
CA ARG A 182 -11.27 20.35 0.78
C ARG A 182 -11.74 19.50 1.95
N ASP A 183 -11.42 19.93 3.17
CA ASP A 183 -11.87 19.29 4.42
C ASP A 183 -11.56 17.77 4.47
N GLY A 184 -10.46 17.33 3.82
CA GLY A 184 -10.05 15.92 3.72
C GLY A 184 -10.80 15.11 2.68
N GLU A 185 -11.69 15.71 1.89
CA GLU A 185 -12.38 15.07 0.77
C GLU A 185 -11.69 15.39 -0.55
N PHE A 186 -11.68 14.40 -1.47
CA PHE A 186 -11.09 14.51 -2.79
C PHE A 186 -12.13 14.24 -3.86
N GLU A 187 -12.53 15.28 -4.57
CA GLU A 187 -13.45 15.21 -5.71
C GLU A 187 -12.64 15.27 -7.02
N PRO A 188 -12.70 14.24 -7.88
CA PRO A 188 -12.04 14.30 -9.18
C PRO A 188 -12.78 15.28 -10.11
N VAL A 189 -12.05 16.27 -10.62
CA VAL A 189 -12.57 17.25 -11.59
C VAL A 189 -12.30 16.81 -13.02
N LEU A 190 -11.12 16.22 -13.25
CA LEU A 190 -10.71 15.69 -14.53
C LEU A 190 -9.86 14.45 -14.32
N SER A 191 -10.12 13.40 -15.10
CA SER A 191 -9.31 12.19 -15.14
C SER A 191 -8.86 11.90 -16.57
N MET A 192 -7.57 11.62 -16.73
CA MET A 192 -6.98 11.11 -17.95
C MET A 192 -6.62 9.64 -17.73
N TYR A 193 -7.14 8.78 -18.57
CA TYR A 193 -6.91 7.34 -18.48
C TYR A 193 -5.59 6.93 -19.13
N THR A 194 -4.97 5.88 -18.65
CA THR A 194 -3.87 5.22 -19.35
C THR A 194 -4.42 4.59 -20.62
N SER A 195 -4.00 5.11 -21.77
CA SER A 195 -4.22 4.40 -23.02
C SER A 195 -3.10 3.37 -23.17
N TYR A 196 -3.36 2.13 -22.82
CA TYR A 196 -2.58 1.05 -23.42
C TYR A 196 -3.11 0.88 -24.84
N GLY A 197 -2.42 1.53 -25.79
CA GLY A 197 -2.63 1.30 -27.20
C GLY A 197 -2.12 -0.09 -27.60
#